data_65579b9caec35a3a3a01685839e2c3b0
#
_entry.id   65579b9caec35a3a3a01685839e2c3b0
#
_cell.length_a   1.000
_cell.length_b   1.000
_cell.length_c   1.000
_cell.angle_alpha   90.00
_cell.angle_beta   90.00
_cell.angle_gamma   90.00
#
_symmetry.space_group_name_H-M   'P 1'
#
loop_
_entity.id
_entity.type
_entity.pdbx_description
1 polymer ?
#
loop_
_entity_poly.entity_id
_entity_poly.type
_entity_poly.pdbx_seq_one_letter_code
_entity_poly.pdbx_strand_id
1 'polypeptide(L)'
;MYILLPFAEDASMRRLYLLITLLLFAQSAFSQRITDFYKTADEYDFAVERAGQIIGTQHAVCNGWQVNGTDSLLAFTMQTKTAYAHGGNTFNLDIACEVGYLPIGLPKTYQYTLSLLSTKVSHTGEFGDSSYSGRTIRMGVTQPVSYHMRRHAILFDNNFALQWEIAVLPVSRLASGDSVIAETVIPQLNQAMKFTVYSLPDEMITYEGKQISARTFRVDPANQILYFDGSGRLLKAYDPTQKITVRRLAVGEKAEIASESWFAVFMKRLPIYGLLAAFAATWFLALAYRDAKRLDVVVMIVASAVLYWLSLQLLTPLQNAYFGMAFDPRAASSSIYIVLLGSAFLFALVEELTKFVCVFLRSLLKMGHNLRLGIALGVACGAGFALMQAANLLAFTPSGAAAVPADLVQKFLSIGLNTATGALIGFLIIARWPWAFYLIPIGIKTLFNWLPFFVQKGSLRPASYSLLTFVLTALTLVALYLLYRRAQPLKSSGRIETSR
;
A
#
# COMPACT_ATOMS: atom_id res chain seq x y z
N MET A 1 17.92 -60.80 -22.09
CA MET A 1 18.14 -61.64 -20.91
C MET A 1 17.11 -61.25 -19.89
N TYR A 2 15.95 -61.96 -19.91
CA TYR A 2 14.84 -61.66 -18.98
C TYR A 2 15.10 -62.38 -17.67
N ILE A 3 15.36 -61.61 -16.61
CA ILE A 3 15.32 -62.13 -15.23
C ILE A 3 13.85 -62.08 -14.78
N LEU A 4 13.11 -63.15 -14.99
CA LEU A 4 11.81 -63.40 -14.35
C LEU A 4 12.07 -63.79 -12.88
N LEU A 5 11.90 -62.87 -11.96
CA LEU A 5 11.85 -63.22 -10.54
C LEU A 5 10.53 -63.86 -10.22
N PRO A 6 10.52 -64.99 -9.52
CA PRO A 6 9.31 -65.70 -9.10
C PRO A 6 8.79 -65.11 -7.77
N PHE A 7 8.11 -64.00 -7.86
CA PHE A 7 7.35 -63.42 -6.71
C PHE A 7 5.94 -63.07 -7.13
N ALA A 8 5.09 -64.06 -7.20
CA ALA A 8 3.75 -63.83 -7.71
C ALA A 8 2.64 -64.66 -7.09
N GLU A 9 2.73 -65.07 -5.81
CA GLU A 9 1.61 -65.76 -5.17
C GLU A 9 0.90 -64.96 -4.10
N ASP A 10 1.40 -63.80 -3.65
CA ASP A 10 0.71 -62.99 -2.65
C ASP A 10 -0.06 -61.84 -3.33
N ALA A 11 -1.40 -61.96 -3.30
CA ALA A 11 -2.31 -60.93 -3.83
C ALA A 11 -2.13 -59.54 -3.18
N SER A 12 -1.56 -59.52 -1.96
CA SER A 12 -1.26 -58.29 -1.23
C SER A 12 -0.05 -57.61 -1.83
N MET A 13 1.00 -58.33 -2.23
CA MET A 13 2.20 -57.82 -2.88
C MET A 13 1.90 -57.35 -4.32
N ARG A 14 1.03 -58.01 -5.04
CA ARG A 14 0.58 -57.50 -6.36
C ARG A 14 -0.17 -56.20 -6.24
N ARG A 15 -1.03 -56.03 -5.26
CA ARG A 15 -1.72 -54.76 -4.98
C ARG A 15 -0.75 -53.67 -4.55
N LEU A 16 0.25 -54.01 -3.75
CA LEU A 16 1.27 -53.04 -3.34
C LEU A 16 2.17 -52.58 -4.54
N TYR A 17 2.57 -53.54 -5.40
CA TYR A 17 3.32 -53.22 -6.63
C TYR A 17 2.50 -52.38 -7.60
N LEU A 18 1.21 -52.71 -7.74
CA LEU A 18 0.29 -51.93 -8.59
C LEU A 18 0.07 -50.53 -8.01
N LEU A 19 -0.04 -50.41 -6.70
CA LEU A 19 -0.16 -49.12 -6.00
C LEU A 19 1.12 -48.26 -6.13
N ILE A 20 2.28 -48.90 -5.95
CA ILE A 20 3.58 -48.23 -6.13
C ILE A 20 3.79 -47.83 -7.59
N THR A 21 3.45 -48.70 -8.53
CA THR A 21 3.55 -48.40 -9.97
C THR A 21 2.56 -47.31 -10.36
N LEU A 22 1.31 -47.35 -9.84
CA LEU A 22 0.34 -46.26 -10.02
C LEU A 22 0.78 -44.97 -9.37
N LEU A 23 1.38 -44.99 -8.18
CA LEU A 23 1.96 -43.83 -7.52
C LEU A 23 3.16 -43.24 -8.30
N LEU A 24 4.03 -44.11 -8.84
CA LEU A 24 5.16 -43.69 -9.69
C LEU A 24 4.66 -43.15 -11.04
N PHE A 25 3.65 -43.79 -11.65
CA PHE A 25 2.99 -43.27 -12.86
C PHE A 25 2.20 -41.97 -12.58
N ALA A 26 1.53 -41.86 -11.44
CA ALA A 26 0.87 -40.63 -11.02
C ALA A 26 1.90 -39.50 -10.85
N GLN A 27 3.04 -39.76 -10.19
CA GLN A 27 4.09 -38.75 -10.07
C GLN A 27 4.70 -38.34 -11.42
N SER A 28 4.89 -39.27 -12.35
CA SER A 28 5.39 -38.95 -13.70
C SER A 28 4.35 -38.30 -14.62
N ALA A 29 3.06 -38.58 -14.42
CA ALA A 29 1.96 -37.96 -15.16
C ALA A 29 1.61 -36.55 -14.65
N PHE A 30 2.03 -36.18 -13.43
CA PHE A 30 1.71 -34.90 -12.80
C PHE A 30 2.81 -33.82 -12.97
N SER A 31 3.99 -34.15 -13.48
CA SER A 31 5.02 -33.12 -13.66
C SER A 31 5.05 -32.64 -15.12
N GLN A 32 4.21 -31.68 -15.46
CA GLN A 32 4.51 -30.83 -16.60
C GLN A 32 5.83 -30.12 -16.28
N ARG A 33 6.85 -30.38 -17.09
CA ARG A 33 8.13 -29.72 -16.90
C ARG A 33 8.00 -28.28 -17.37
N ILE A 34 8.57 -27.35 -16.64
CA ILE A 34 8.63 -25.93 -17.02
C ILE A 34 9.23 -25.79 -18.45
N THR A 35 10.08 -26.72 -18.86
CA THR A 35 10.70 -26.82 -20.20
C THR A 35 9.71 -27.03 -21.34
N ASP A 36 8.53 -27.57 -21.05
CA ASP A 36 7.50 -27.80 -22.07
C ASP A 36 6.78 -26.50 -22.43
N PHE A 37 6.88 -25.50 -21.55
CA PHE A 37 6.19 -24.22 -21.66
C PHE A 37 7.07 -23.07 -22.14
N TYR A 38 8.35 -23.07 -21.78
CA TYR A 38 9.23 -21.93 -21.99
C TYR A 38 10.45 -22.32 -22.78
N LYS A 39 10.73 -21.55 -23.84
CA LYS A 39 11.92 -21.73 -24.70
C LYS A 39 12.86 -20.55 -24.50
N THR A 40 14.14 -20.80 -24.72
CA THR A 40 15.17 -19.74 -24.73
C THR A 40 14.78 -18.62 -25.69
N ALA A 41 14.92 -17.38 -25.21
CA ALA A 41 14.57 -16.14 -25.91
C ALA A 41 13.05 -15.88 -26.08
N ASP A 42 12.17 -16.69 -25.46
CA ASP A 42 10.75 -16.32 -25.38
C ASP A 42 10.58 -15.05 -24.55
N GLU A 43 9.81 -14.11 -25.07
CA GLU A 43 9.46 -12.86 -24.42
C GLU A 43 7.97 -12.85 -24.07
N TYR A 44 7.66 -12.26 -22.91
CA TYR A 44 6.30 -12.19 -22.39
C TYR A 44 6.03 -10.78 -21.87
N ASP A 45 5.04 -10.12 -22.47
CA ASP A 45 4.64 -8.78 -22.12
C ASP A 45 3.26 -8.77 -21.45
N PHE A 46 3.12 -7.93 -20.43
CA PHE A 46 1.87 -7.73 -19.73
C PHE A 46 1.62 -6.24 -19.52
N ALA A 47 0.36 -5.84 -19.64
CA ALA A 47 -0.11 -4.52 -19.20
C ALA A 47 -0.60 -4.60 -17.76
N VAL A 48 -0.23 -3.62 -16.94
CA VAL A 48 -0.78 -3.40 -15.61
C VAL A 48 -1.83 -2.31 -15.72
N GLU A 49 -3.07 -2.65 -15.44
CA GLU A 49 -4.22 -1.77 -15.63
C GLU A 49 -4.90 -1.47 -14.29
N ARG A 50 -5.37 -0.26 -14.13
CA ARG A 50 -6.21 0.15 -13.01
C ARG A 50 -7.35 1.02 -13.50
N ALA A 51 -8.59 0.65 -13.19
CA ALA A 51 -9.79 1.34 -13.69
C ALA A 51 -9.82 1.55 -15.22
N GLY A 52 -9.33 0.55 -15.99
CA GLY A 52 -9.28 0.59 -17.45
C GLY A 52 -8.15 1.43 -18.06
N GLN A 53 -7.24 1.95 -17.23
CA GLN A 53 -6.06 2.69 -17.70
C GLN A 53 -4.79 1.88 -17.48
N ILE A 54 -3.91 1.85 -18.47
CA ILE A 54 -2.59 1.24 -18.34
C ILE A 54 -1.72 2.14 -17.47
N ILE A 55 -1.35 1.61 -16.29
CA ILE A 55 -0.49 2.29 -15.31
C ILE A 55 0.92 1.72 -15.29
N GLY A 56 1.17 0.64 -16.01
CA GLY A 56 2.47 0.00 -16.04
C GLY A 56 2.55 -1.14 -17.04
N THR A 57 3.75 -1.66 -17.18
CA THR A 57 4.08 -2.81 -18.02
C THR A 57 4.93 -3.78 -17.24
N GLN A 58 4.80 -5.06 -17.58
CA GLN A 58 5.74 -6.09 -17.14
C GLN A 58 6.31 -6.76 -18.39
N HIS A 59 7.61 -6.97 -18.39
CA HIS A 59 8.34 -7.65 -19.42
C HIS A 59 9.13 -8.80 -18.81
N ALA A 60 9.08 -9.97 -19.40
CA ALA A 60 9.82 -11.14 -18.95
C ALA A 60 10.48 -11.84 -20.12
N VAL A 61 11.70 -12.28 -19.93
CA VAL A 61 12.50 -12.99 -20.94
C VAL A 61 12.98 -14.32 -20.35
N CYS A 62 12.81 -15.39 -21.09
CA CYS A 62 13.43 -16.67 -20.78
C CYS A 62 14.87 -16.67 -21.32
N ASN A 63 15.86 -16.55 -20.44
CA ASN A 63 17.28 -16.49 -20.81
C ASN A 63 17.87 -17.88 -21.22
N GLY A 64 17.07 -18.94 -21.06
CA GLY A 64 17.50 -20.29 -21.33
C GLY A 64 18.21 -20.96 -20.16
N TRP A 65 18.88 -22.07 -20.46
CA TRP A 65 19.54 -22.89 -19.45
C TRP A 65 20.86 -22.30 -19.00
N GLN A 66 21.03 -22.25 -17.69
CA GLN A 66 22.25 -21.82 -17.02
C GLN A 66 22.71 -22.91 -16.05
N VAL A 67 24.01 -23.09 -15.91
CA VAL A 67 24.60 -24.01 -14.94
C VAL A 67 24.91 -23.24 -13.67
N ASN A 68 24.38 -23.71 -12.55
CA ASN A 68 24.67 -23.18 -11.22
C ASN A 68 25.14 -24.33 -10.32
N GLY A 69 26.45 -24.47 -10.16
CA GLY A 69 27.04 -25.63 -9.49
C GLY A 69 26.75 -26.93 -10.22
N THR A 70 26.02 -27.84 -9.57
CA THR A 70 25.57 -29.13 -10.14
C THR A 70 24.20 -29.04 -10.80
N ASP A 71 23.49 -27.95 -10.63
CA ASP A 71 22.12 -27.78 -11.09
C ASP A 71 22.07 -27.08 -12.45
N SER A 72 21.18 -27.54 -13.34
CA SER A 72 20.81 -26.83 -14.56
C SER A 72 19.52 -26.06 -14.28
N LEU A 73 19.55 -24.75 -14.41
CA LEU A 73 18.43 -23.85 -14.11
C LEU A 73 17.91 -23.19 -15.38
N LEU A 74 16.59 -23.13 -15.53
CA LEU A 74 15.96 -22.29 -16.54
C LEU A 74 15.84 -20.89 -15.96
N ALA A 75 16.59 -19.94 -16.51
CA ALA A 75 16.71 -18.58 -16.01
C ALA A 75 15.72 -17.63 -16.69
N PHE A 76 15.14 -16.74 -15.90
CA PHE A 76 14.27 -15.67 -16.36
C PHE A 76 14.75 -14.33 -15.83
N THR A 77 14.68 -13.32 -16.67
CA THR A 77 14.75 -11.91 -16.26
C THR A 77 13.36 -11.30 -16.40
N MET A 78 12.90 -10.61 -15.38
CA MET A 78 11.58 -9.97 -15.36
C MET A 78 11.73 -8.53 -14.91
N GLN A 79 10.99 -7.63 -15.55
CA GLN A 79 10.96 -6.21 -15.19
C GLN A 79 9.52 -5.72 -15.14
N THR A 80 9.18 -5.01 -14.08
CA THR A 80 7.90 -4.30 -13.94
C THR A 80 8.19 -2.81 -13.84
N LYS A 81 7.61 -2.04 -14.75
CA LYS A 81 7.63 -0.59 -14.73
C LYS A 81 6.23 -0.09 -14.50
N THR A 82 6.03 0.64 -13.42
CA THR A 82 4.72 1.21 -13.09
C THR A 82 4.88 2.70 -12.87
N ALA A 83 4.07 3.48 -13.56
CA ALA A 83 4.02 4.92 -13.40
C ALA A 83 2.84 5.29 -12.49
N TYR A 84 3.17 5.85 -11.34
CA TYR A 84 2.17 6.42 -10.44
C TYR A 84 2.18 7.94 -10.59
N ALA A 85 1.10 8.50 -11.13
CA ALA A 85 0.91 9.95 -11.14
C ALA A 85 0.51 10.39 -9.73
N HIS A 86 1.32 11.27 -9.12
CA HIS A 86 1.05 11.81 -7.80
C HIS A 86 1.41 13.29 -7.74
N GLY A 87 0.43 14.12 -7.40
CA GLY A 87 0.65 15.57 -7.21
C GLY A 87 1.22 16.30 -8.42
N GLY A 88 0.94 15.82 -9.65
CA GLY A 88 1.55 16.35 -10.88
C GLY A 88 2.92 15.77 -11.22
N ASN A 89 3.49 14.95 -10.34
CA ASN A 89 4.72 14.22 -10.60
C ASN A 89 4.39 12.76 -10.94
N THR A 90 5.10 12.23 -11.91
CA THR A 90 5.05 10.80 -12.22
C THR A 90 6.18 10.11 -11.46
N PHE A 91 5.83 9.22 -10.54
CA PHE A 91 6.79 8.37 -9.83
C PHE A 91 6.90 7.07 -10.60
N ASN A 92 8.08 6.80 -11.10
CA ASN A 92 8.37 5.53 -11.74
C ASN A 92 8.85 4.55 -10.68
N LEU A 93 8.12 3.45 -10.55
CA LEU A 93 8.53 2.27 -9.81
C LEU A 93 9.12 1.31 -10.82
N ASP A 94 10.39 1.00 -10.70
CA ASP A 94 11.08 0.01 -11.50
C ASP A 94 11.49 -1.16 -10.61
N ILE A 95 10.98 -2.33 -10.95
CA ILE A 95 11.23 -3.58 -10.24
C ILE A 95 11.83 -4.55 -11.23
N ALA A 96 13.03 -5.03 -10.94
CA ALA A 96 13.69 -6.05 -11.72
C ALA A 96 13.92 -7.31 -10.87
N CYS A 97 13.79 -8.47 -11.50
CA CYS A 97 14.02 -9.74 -10.86
C CYS A 97 14.73 -10.69 -11.84
N GLU A 98 15.66 -11.45 -11.32
CA GLU A 98 16.26 -12.62 -11.98
C GLU A 98 15.95 -13.84 -11.13
N VAL A 99 15.46 -14.89 -11.78
CA VAL A 99 15.10 -16.13 -11.09
C VAL A 99 15.51 -17.32 -11.91
N GLY A 100 16.13 -18.30 -11.23
CA GLY A 100 16.47 -19.61 -11.82
C GLY A 100 15.56 -20.69 -11.25
N TYR A 101 14.94 -21.44 -12.13
CA TYR A 101 14.06 -22.55 -11.79
C TYR A 101 14.68 -23.90 -12.18
N LEU A 102 14.51 -24.87 -11.31
CA LEU A 102 14.76 -26.28 -11.66
C LEU A 102 13.80 -26.75 -12.76
N PRO A 103 14.10 -27.81 -13.52
CA PRO A 103 13.23 -28.32 -14.59
C PRO A 103 11.79 -28.63 -14.18
N ILE A 104 11.59 -28.90 -12.89
CA ILE A 104 10.28 -29.20 -12.29
C ILE A 104 9.51 -27.94 -11.86
N GLY A 105 10.03 -26.73 -12.15
CA GLY A 105 9.37 -25.46 -11.83
C GLY A 105 9.61 -24.93 -10.41
N LEU A 106 10.47 -25.59 -9.63
CA LEU A 106 10.84 -25.09 -8.31
C LEU A 106 11.92 -23.99 -8.41
N PRO A 107 11.79 -22.87 -7.69
CA PRO A 107 12.79 -21.83 -7.67
C PRO A 107 14.07 -22.33 -6.98
N LYS A 108 15.25 -21.93 -7.50
CA LYS A 108 16.55 -22.23 -6.91
C LYS A 108 17.30 -20.96 -6.54
N THR A 109 17.32 -19.99 -7.43
CA THR A 109 17.96 -18.70 -7.21
C THR A 109 16.97 -17.56 -7.39
N TYR A 110 17.11 -16.50 -6.62
CA TYR A 110 16.28 -15.33 -6.72
C TYR A 110 17.10 -14.07 -6.45
N GLN A 111 17.05 -13.14 -7.39
CA GLN A 111 17.60 -11.81 -7.23
C GLN A 111 16.53 -10.78 -7.57
N TYR A 112 16.34 -9.78 -6.72
CA TYR A 112 15.33 -8.76 -6.84
C TYR A 112 15.93 -7.38 -6.59
N THR A 113 15.52 -6.41 -7.38
CA THR A 113 15.88 -5.00 -7.21
C THR A 113 14.65 -4.14 -7.38
N LEU A 114 14.37 -3.32 -6.40
CA LEU A 114 13.33 -2.31 -6.44
C LEU A 114 13.97 -0.94 -6.43
N SER A 115 13.62 -0.11 -7.39
CA SER A 115 14.03 1.29 -7.48
C SER A 115 12.79 2.18 -7.42
N LEU A 116 12.70 3.01 -6.39
CA LEU A 116 11.65 4.01 -6.22
C LEU A 116 12.30 5.34 -5.82
N LEU A 117 12.25 6.33 -6.69
CA LEU A 117 12.93 7.60 -6.48
C LEU A 117 14.43 7.39 -6.23
N SER A 118 14.93 7.89 -5.09
CA SER A 118 16.31 7.71 -4.64
C SER A 118 16.56 6.45 -3.81
N THR A 119 15.50 5.67 -3.53
CA THR A 119 15.61 4.47 -2.69
C THR A 119 15.79 3.25 -3.57
N LYS A 120 16.87 2.50 -3.32
CA LYS A 120 17.13 1.21 -3.94
C LYS A 120 17.12 0.12 -2.87
N VAL A 121 16.33 -0.92 -3.11
CA VAL A 121 16.32 -2.14 -2.28
C VAL A 121 16.74 -3.28 -3.20
N SER A 122 17.73 -4.06 -2.78
CA SER A 122 18.11 -5.27 -3.48
C SER A 122 18.04 -6.47 -2.53
N HIS A 123 17.66 -7.60 -3.09
CA HIS A 123 17.59 -8.87 -2.38
C HIS A 123 18.20 -9.96 -3.24
N THR A 124 18.98 -10.84 -2.64
CA THR A 124 19.52 -12.05 -3.28
C THR A 124 19.33 -13.22 -2.35
N GLY A 125 18.93 -14.36 -2.89
CA GLY A 125 18.77 -15.55 -2.08
C GLY A 125 18.71 -16.83 -2.88
N GLU A 126 18.83 -17.94 -2.17
CA GLU A 126 18.85 -19.29 -2.69
C GLU A 126 17.86 -20.17 -1.93
N PHE A 127 17.18 -21.03 -2.68
CA PHE A 127 16.28 -22.05 -2.15
C PHE A 127 17.05 -23.37 -2.01
N GLY A 128 17.11 -23.85 -0.77
CA GLY A 128 17.54 -25.21 -0.45
C GLY A 128 16.35 -26.16 -0.38
N ASP A 129 16.61 -27.44 -0.05
CA ASP A 129 15.57 -28.46 0.05
C ASP A 129 14.47 -28.14 1.08
N SER A 130 14.83 -27.52 2.19
CA SER A 130 13.94 -27.16 3.29
C SER A 130 14.24 -25.80 3.89
N SER A 131 14.96 -24.96 3.17
CA SER A 131 15.38 -23.65 3.65
C SER A 131 15.43 -22.63 2.52
N TYR A 132 15.27 -21.38 2.89
CA TYR A 132 15.63 -20.24 2.07
C TYR A 132 16.66 -19.41 2.82
N SER A 133 17.72 -19.03 2.16
CA SER A 133 18.76 -18.17 2.71
C SER A 133 19.07 -17.04 1.74
N GLY A 134 19.25 -15.84 2.24
CA GLY A 134 19.52 -14.69 1.42
C GLY A 134 19.98 -13.48 2.20
N ARG A 135 20.07 -12.36 1.49
CA ARG A 135 20.40 -11.07 2.06
C ARG A 135 19.60 -9.97 1.38
N THR A 136 19.10 -9.03 2.17
CA THR A 136 18.47 -7.81 1.68
C THR A 136 19.39 -6.63 1.96
N ILE A 137 19.62 -5.78 0.96
CA ILE A 137 20.37 -4.54 1.11
C ILE A 137 19.35 -3.40 0.94
N ARG A 138 19.19 -2.60 1.99
CA ARG A 138 18.31 -1.43 1.99
C ARG A 138 19.08 -0.24 2.54
N MET A 139 19.18 0.84 1.78
CA MET A 139 19.94 2.04 2.15
C MET A 139 21.39 1.75 2.62
N GLY A 140 22.05 0.79 1.97
CA GLY A 140 23.41 0.37 2.32
C GLY A 140 23.52 -0.58 3.53
N VAL A 141 22.42 -0.85 4.22
CA VAL A 141 22.39 -1.82 5.33
C VAL A 141 22.08 -3.20 4.81
N THR A 142 22.94 -4.17 5.09
CA THR A 142 22.75 -5.58 4.73
C THR A 142 22.09 -6.32 5.88
N GLN A 143 20.98 -6.98 5.59
CA GLN A 143 20.23 -7.82 6.53
C GLN A 143 20.22 -9.26 6.02
N PRO A 144 20.70 -10.24 6.78
CA PRO A 144 20.56 -11.65 6.42
C PRO A 144 19.09 -12.08 6.57
N VAL A 145 18.68 -12.99 5.69
CA VAL A 145 17.33 -13.55 5.63
C VAL A 145 17.47 -15.06 5.64
N SER A 146 16.75 -15.74 6.52
CA SER A 146 16.74 -17.20 6.54
C SER A 146 15.37 -17.70 7.02
N TYR A 147 14.80 -18.65 6.28
CA TYR A 147 13.55 -19.33 6.63
C TYR A 147 13.72 -20.82 6.55
N HIS A 148 13.07 -21.52 7.47
CA HIS A 148 12.81 -22.94 7.33
C HIS A 148 11.52 -23.13 6.51
N MET A 149 11.60 -23.95 5.46
CA MET A 149 10.50 -24.22 4.55
C MET A 149 10.26 -25.71 4.45
N ARG A 150 9.04 -26.10 4.07
CA ARG A 150 8.77 -27.46 3.65
C ARG A 150 9.34 -27.69 2.25
N ARG A 151 9.53 -28.95 1.87
CA ARG A 151 9.85 -29.32 0.49
C ARG A 151 8.78 -28.75 -0.45
N HIS A 152 9.21 -28.29 -1.61
CA HIS A 152 8.36 -27.75 -2.67
C HIS A 152 7.75 -26.36 -2.38
N ALA A 153 8.47 -25.51 -1.64
CA ALA A 153 8.12 -24.10 -1.56
C ALA A 153 8.16 -23.45 -2.96
N ILE A 154 7.21 -22.60 -3.23
CA ILE A 154 7.13 -21.82 -4.46
C ILE A 154 7.56 -20.37 -4.18
N LEU A 155 8.07 -19.70 -5.22
CA LEU A 155 8.28 -18.26 -5.18
C LEU A 155 7.01 -17.57 -5.67
N PHE A 156 6.46 -16.69 -4.85
CA PHE A 156 5.28 -15.95 -5.20
C PHE A 156 5.53 -14.45 -4.98
N ASP A 157 5.74 -13.74 -6.08
CA ASP A 157 5.92 -12.30 -6.08
C ASP A 157 4.79 -11.66 -6.90
N ASN A 158 3.95 -10.87 -6.24
CA ASN A 158 2.82 -10.22 -6.88
C ASN A 158 3.22 -9.09 -7.86
N ASN A 159 4.50 -8.80 -7.99
CA ASN A 159 5.01 -7.84 -8.95
C ASN A 159 5.24 -8.44 -10.34
N PHE A 160 5.17 -9.77 -10.50
CA PHE A 160 5.50 -10.45 -11.76
C PHE A 160 4.47 -11.52 -12.13
N ALA A 161 3.68 -11.26 -13.17
CA ALA A 161 2.63 -12.16 -13.64
C ALA A 161 3.17 -13.53 -14.06
N LEU A 162 4.37 -13.57 -14.68
CA LEU A 162 5.00 -14.83 -15.09
C LEU A 162 5.32 -15.73 -13.89
N GLN A 163 5.66 -15.18 -12.73
CA GLN A 163 5.87 -15.99 -11.52
C GLN A 163 4.58 -16.67 -11.07
N TRP A 164 3.43 -16.01 -11.22
CA TRP A 164 2.14 -16.63 -10.93
C TRP A 164 1.81 -17.75 -11.90
N GLU A 165 2.12 -17.56 -13.18
CA GLU A 165 1.97 -18.61 -14.18
C GLU A 165 2.80 -19.85 -13.79
N ILE A 166 4.09 -19.66 -13.48
CA ILE A 166 4.98 -20.75 -13.09
C ILE A 166 4.54 -21.39 -11.77
N ALA A 167 4.14 -20.60 -10.79
CA ALA A 167 3.71 -21.10 -9.48
C ALA A 167 2.42 -21.94 -9.53
N VAL A 168 1.48 -21.59 -10.44
CA VAL A 168 0.20 -22.29 -10.59
C VAL A 168 0.28 -23.46 -11.57
N LEU A 169 1.31 -23.51 -12.43
CA LEU A 169 1.48 -24.57 -13.43
C LEU A 169 1.35 -26.00 -12.86
N PRO A 170 1.96 -26.35 -11.70
CA PRO A 170 1.83 -27.68 -11.11
C PRO A 170 0.40 -28.04 -10.71
N VAL A 171 -0.42 -27.05 -10.41
CA VAL A 171 -1.81 -27.21 -9.95
C VAL A 171 -2.84 -26.89 -11.04
N SER A 172 -2.39 -26.58 -12.24
CA SER A 172 -3.26 -26.23 -13.38
C SER A 172 -4.25 -27.33 -13.77
N ARG A 173 -4.07 -28.56 -13.29
CA ARG A 173 -4.95 -29.73 -13.55
C ARG A 173 -5.95 -30.01 -12.43
N LEU A 174 -6.00 -29.22 -11.36
CA LEU A 174 -6.97 -29.38 -10.29
C LEU A 174 -8.39 -29.34 -10.86
N ALA A 175 -9.24 -30.27 -10.45
CA ALA A 175 -10.66 -30.21 -10.80
C ALA A 175 -11.32 -28.96 -10.19
N SER A 176 -12.35 -28.45 -10.84
CA SER A 176 -13.13 -27.35 -10.30
C SER A 176 -13.71 -27.70 -8.93
N GLY A 177 -13.52 -26.85 -7.94
CA GLY A 177 -13.88 -27.06 -6.54
C GLY A 177 -12.75 -27.60 -5.66
N ASP A 178 -11.66 -28.09 -6.25
CA ASP A 178 -10.50 -28.57 -5.51
C ASP A 178 -9.62 -27.41 -5.04
N SER A 179 -8.79 -27.69 -4.03
CA SER A 179 -7.80 -26.74 -3.54
C SER A 179 -6.49 -27.40 -3.14
N VAL A 180 -5.41 -26.63 -3.17
CA VAL A 180 -4.10 -27.06 -2.71
C VAL A 180 -3.45 -25.98 -1.85
N ILE A 181 -2.76 -26.42 -0.80
CA ILE A 181 -1.98 -25.52 0.06
C ILE A 181 -0.51 -25.56 -0.40
N ALA A 182 0.04 -24.40 -0.69
CA ALA A 182 1.45 -24.22 -1.02
C ALA A 182 2.14 -23.33 0.01
N GLU A 183 3.39 -23.61 0.32
CA GLU A 183 4.26 -22.68 1.05
C GLU A 183 5.01 -21.81 0.05
N THR A 184 5.12 -20.53 0.39
CA THR A 184 5.83 -19.56 -0.44
C THR A 184 6.72 -18.68 0.40
N VAL A 185 7.73 -18.13 -0.24
CA VAL A 185 8.55 -17.04 0.30
C VAL A 185 8.20 -15.78 -0.47
N ILE A 186 7.97 -14.71 0.28
CA ILE A 186 7.86 -13.35 -0.24
C ILE A 186 9.10 -12.60 0.27
N PRO A 187 10.20 -12.62 -0.49
CA PRO A 187 11.48 -12.10 -0.02
C PRO A 187 11.43 -10.60 0.31
N GLN A 188 10.62 -9.83 -0.43
CA GLN A 188 10.45 -8.40 -0.24
C GLN A 188 9.82 -8.05 1.12
N LEU A 189 8.98 -8.93 1.64
CA LEU A 189 8.32 -8.78 2.95
C LEU A 189 9.12 -9.46 4.07
N ASN A 190 10.22 -10.12 3.72
CA ASN A 190 10.98 -10.94 4.64
C ASN A 190 10.09 -11.95 5.39
N GLN A 191 9.23 -12.67 4.64
CA GLN A 191 8.21 -13.52 5.21
C GLN A 191 7.99 -14.80 4.40
N ALA A 192 7.86 -15.92 5.11
CA ALA A 192 7.31 -17.16 4.57
C ALA A 192 5.80 -17.22 4.88
N MET A 193 5.00 -17.62 3.92
CA MET A 193 3.55 -17.68 4.03
C MET A 193 3.00 -18.98 3.46
N LYS A 194 1.77 -19.34 3.90
CA LYS A 194 0.97 -20.38 3.26
C LYS A 194 -0.08 -19.71 2.38
N PHE A 195 -0.18 -20.21 1.16
CA PHE A 195 -1.23 -19.87 0.24
C PHE A 195 -2.13 -21.08 0.00
N THR A 196 -3.40 -20.81 -0.23
CA THR A 196 -4.34 -21.80 -0.73
C THR A 196 -4.76 -21.40 -2.13
N VAL A 197 -4.51 -22.26 -3.10
CA VAL A 197 -4.96 -22.10 -4.48
C VAL A 197 -6.25 -22.89 -4.63
N TYR A 198 -7.35 -22.22 -4.95
CA TYR A 198 -8.65 -22.82 -5.22
C TYR A 198 -8.89 -22.85 -6.72
N SER A 199 -9.27 -24.01 -7.26
CA SER A 199 -9.77 -24.12 -8.63
C SER A 199 -11.25 -23.74 -8.65
N LEU A 200 -11.59 -22.67 -9.36
CA LEU A 200 -12.96 -22.19 -9.52
C LEU A 200 -13.57 -22.75 -10.83
N PRO A 201 -14.89 -22.63 -11.02
CA PRO A 201 -15.51 -22.88 -12.33
C PRO A 201 -14.88 -22.02 -13.41
N ASP A 202 -14.79 -22.59 -14.61
CA ASP A 202 -14.28 -21.85 -15.77
C ASP A 202 -15.16 -20.63 -16.06
N GLU A 203 -14.53 -19.51 -16.39
CA GLU A 203 -15.21 -18.26 -16.69
C GLU A 203 -14.97 -17.84 -18.14
N MET A 204 -16.02 -17.29 -18.78
CA MET A 204 -15.89 -16.65 -20.09
C MET A 204 -15.27 -15.26 -19.92
N ILE A 205 -14.09 -15.05 -20.44
CA ILE A 205 -13.43 -13.74 -20.44
C ILE A 205 -13.24 -13.20 -21.85
N THR A 206 -13.21 -11.90 -21.99
CA THR A 206 -12.83 -11.27 -23.26
C THR A 206 -11.31 -11.10 -23.28
N TYR A 207 -10.66 -11.73 -24.24
CA TYR A 207 -9.23 -11.60 -24.50
C TYR A 207 -8.99 -11.44 -26.00
N GLU A 208 -8.22 -10.43 -26.42
CA GLU A 208 -8.01 -10.06 -27.83
C GLU A 208 -9.32 -9.89 -28.63
N GLY A 209 -10.35 -9.34 -27.99
CA GLY A 209 -11.67 -9.15 -28.61
C GLY A 209 -12.49 -10.44 -28.80
N LYS A 210 -11.99 -11.59 -28.34
CA LYS A 210 -12.66 -12.89 -28.41
C LYS A 210 -13.12 -13.33 -27.04
N GLN A 211 -14.25 -14.03 -27.00
CA GLN A 211 -14.71 -14.74 -25.79
C GLN A 211 -13.95 -16.06 -25.67
N ILE A 212 -13.23 -16.24 -24.57
CA ILE A 212 -12.42 -17.43 -24.28
C ILE A 212 -12.90 -18.01 -22.96
N SER A 213 -13.11 -19.33 -22.93
CA SER A 213 -13.30 -20.05 -21.68
C SER A 213 -11.97 -20.17 -20.97
N ALA A 214 -11.81 -19.47 -19.84
CA ALA A 214 -10.57 -19.46 -19.07
C ALA A 214 -10.74 -20.31 -17.80
N ARG A 215 -9.73 -21.12 -17.51
CA ARG A 215 -9.60 -21.79 -16.23
C ARG A 215 -9.31 -20.76 -15.17
N THR A 216 -10.09 -20.79 -14.10
CA THR A 216 -10.04 -19.73 -13.06
C THR A 216 -9.51 -20.28 -11.74
N PHE A 217 -8.55 -19.58 -11.16
CA PHE A 217 -7.99 -19.91 -9.85
C PHE A 217 -8.07 -18.70 -8.93
N ARG A 218 -8.35 -18.95 -7.63
CA ARG A 218 -8.24 -17.93 -6.59
C ARG A 218 -7.10 -18.29 -5.65
N VAL A 219 -6.28 -17.31 -5.31
CA VAL A 219 -5.13 -17.47 -4.41
C VAL A 219 -5.35 -16.67 -3.13
N ASP A 220 -5.56 -17.35 -2.01
CA ASP A 220 -5.74 -16.74 -0.69
C ASP A 220 -4.46 -16.91 0.17
N PRO A 221 -4.06 -15.94 1.02
CA PRO A 221 -4.79 -14.73 1.39
C PRO A 221 -4.57 -13.53 0.46
N ALA A 222 -3.84 -13.66 -0.65
CA ALA A 222 -3.59 -12.56 -1.58
C ALA A 222 -4.87 -12.08 -2.29
N ASN A 223 -5.96 -12.86 -2.22
CA ASN A 223 -7.24 -12.58 -2.88
C ASN A 223 -7.09 -12.30 -4.39
N GLN A 224 -6.13 -12.98 -5.04
CA GLN A 224 -5.86 -12.84 -6.46
C GLN A 224 -6.70 -13.83 -7.26
N ILE A 225 -7.29 -13.38 -8.37
CA ILE A 225 -8.02 -14.22 -9.31
C ILE A 225 -7.19 -14.32 -10.59
N LEU A 226 -6.85 -15.54 -10.98
CA LEU A 226 -5.98 -15.86 -12.11
C LEU A 226 -6.77 -16.59 -13.18
N TYR A 227 -6.62 -16.16 -14.44
CA TYR A 227 -7.31 -16.71 -15.59
C TYR A 227 -6.31 -17.28 -16.57
N PHE A 228 -6.44 -18.58 -16.86
CA PHE A 228 -5.53 -19.31 -17.75
C PHE A 228 -6.28 -19.80 -18.98
N ASP A 229 -5.57 -19.85 -20.10
CA ASP A 229 -6.08 -20.52 -21.31
C ASP A 229 -6.03 -22.05 -21.18
N GLY A 230 -6.55 -22.74 -22.21
CA GLY A 230 -6.54 -24.21 -22.27
C GLY A 230 -5.14 -24.82 -22.34
N SER A 231 -4.11 -24.04 -22.69
CA SER A 231 -2.70 -24.47 -22.71
C SER A 231 -1.99 -24.29 -21.37
N GLY A 232 -2.60 -23.59 -20.40
CA GLY A 232 -2.01 -23.28 -19.11
C GLY A 232 -1.22 -21.96 -19.07
N ARG A 233 -1.43 -21.08 -20.05
CA ARG A 233 -0.84 -19.73 -20.08
C ARG A 233 -1.73 -18.76 -19.31
N LEU A 234 -1.13 -17.93 -18.48
CA LEU A 234 -1.83 -16.86 -17.77
C LEU A 234 -2.24 -15.77 -18.78
N LEU A 235 -3.54 -15.56 -18.93
CA LEU A 235 -4.11 -14.49 -19.75
C LEU A 235 -4.31 -13.22 -18.96
N LYS A 236 -4.79 -13.37 -17.71
CA LYS A 236 -5.18 -12.23 -16.86
C LYS A 236 -5.03 -12.61 -15.39
N ALA A 237 -4.57 -11.65 -14.60
CA ALA A 237 -4.64 -11.70 -13.14
C ALA A 237 -5.40 -10.48 -12.63
N TYR A 238 -6.26 -10.65 -11.63
CA TYR A 238 -7.06 -9.59 -11.07
C TYR A 238 -6.94 -9.55 -9.55
N ASP A 239 -6.59 -8.38 -9.00
CA ASP A 239 -6.64 -8.09 -7.58
C ASP A 239 -7.90 -7.28 -7.26
N PRO A 240 -8.94 -7.88 -6.67
CA PRO A 240 -10.18 -7.19 -6.34
C PRO A 240 -10.00 -6.15 -5.24
N THR A 241 -8.98 -6.29 -4.39
CA THR A 241 -8.70 -5.36 -3.28
C THR A 241 -8.12 -4.05 -3.80
N GLN A 242 -7.15 -4.14 -4.70
CA GLN A 242 -6.49 -2.98 -5.31
C GLN A 242 -7.16 -2.52 -6.61
N LYS A 243 -8.08 -3.33 -7.15
CA LYS A 243 -8.72 -3.15 -8.47
C LYS A 243 -7.66 -3.03 -9.59
N ILE A 244 -6.62 -3.84 -9.49
CA ILE A 244 -5.55 -3.92 -10.47
C ILE A 244 -5.77 -5.17 -11.32
N THR A 245 -5.67 -5.01 -12.62
CA THR A 245 -5.64 -6.10 -13.59
C THR A 245 -4.26 -6.15 -14.23
N VAL A 246 -3.67 -7.34 -14.28
CA VAL A 246 -2.48 -7.60 -15.09
C VAL A 246 -2.93 -8.49 -16.25
N ARG A 247 -2.77 -8.00 -17.48
CA ARG A 247 -3.24 -8.67 -18.68
C ARG A 247 -2.04 -8.97 -19.59
N ARG A 248 -1.95 -10.20 -20.08
CA ARG A 248 -0.97 -10.56 -21.12
C ARG A 248 -1.28 -9.78 -22.40
N LEU A 249 -0.25 -9.25 -23.03
CA LEU A 249 -0.37 -8.56 -24.32
C LEU A 249 -0.34 -9.57 -25.47
N ALA A 250 -1.08 -9.27 -26.52
CA ALA A 250 -0.99 -10.00 -27.77
C ALA A 250 0.39 -9.82 -28.42
N VAL A 251 0.79 -10.76 -29.26
CA VAL A 251 2.05 -10.64 -30.00
C VAL A 251 2.06 -9.37 -30.84
N GLY A 252 3.00 -8.47 -30.56
CA GLY A 252 3.12 -7.18 -31.25
C GLY A 252 2.26 -6.04 -30.66
N GLU A 253 1.40 -6.31 -29.68
CA GLU A 253 0.70 -5.28 -28.93
C GLU A 253 1.69 -4.54 -28.02
N LYS A 254 1.66 -3.21 -28.04
CA LYS A 254 2.45 -2.39 -27.14
C LYS A 254 1.55 -1.72 -26.12
N ALA A 255 1.87 -1.89 -24.84
CA ALA A 255 1.21 -1.14 -23.80
C ALA A 255 1.82 0.27 -23.72
N GLU A 256 1.04 1.28 -24.04
CA GLU A 256 1.44 2.66 -23.80
C GLU A 256 0.91 3.09 -22.43
N ILE A 257 1.82 3.47 -21.53
CA ILE A 257 1.46 4.05 -20.24
C ILE A 257 0.82 5.40 -20.54
N ALA A 258 -0.48 5.53 -20.21
CA ALA A 258 -1.21 6.78 -20.43
C ALA A 258 -0.59 7.90 -19.61
N SER A 259 0.25 8.73 -20.23
CA SER A 259 0.75 9.94 -19.64
C SER A 259 -0.30 11.05 -19.78
N GLU A 260 -1.26 11.11 -18.85
CA GLU A 260 -2.13 12.28 -18.80
C GLU A 260 -1.30 13.51 -18.37
N SER A 261 -1.42 14.62 -19.11
CA SER A 261 -0.80 15.87 -18.69
C SER A 261 -1.35 16.26 -17.31
N TRP A 262 -0.50 16.84 -16.43
CA TRP A 262 -0.93 17.31 -15.12
C TRP A 262 -2.15 18.24 -15.21
N PHE A 263 -2.24 19.03 -16.28
CA PHE A 263 -3.36 19.95 -16.53
C PHE A 263 -4.67 19.19 -16.81
N ALA A 264 -4.64 18.13 -17.60
CA ALA A 264 -5.81 17.28 -17.85
C ALA A 264 -6.29 16.60 -16.57
N VAL A 265 -5.36 16.06 -15.75
CA VAL A 265 -5.67 15.49 -14.44
C VAL A 265 -6.26 16.53 -13.49
N PHE A 266 -5.68 17.73 -13.46
CA PHE A 266 -6.18 18.84 -12.65
C PHE A 266 -7.60 19.24 -13.06
N MET A 267 -7.86 19.43 -14.36
CA MET A 267 -9.18 19.81 -14.88
C MET A 267 -10.25 18.75 -14.59
N LYS A 268 -9.94 17.47 -14.75
CA LYS A 268 -10.86 16.36 -14.39
C LYS A 268 -11.21 16.35 -12.90
N ARG A 269 -10.29 16.80 -12.04
CA ARG A 269 -10.45 16.83 -10.58
C ARG A 269 -10.97 18.15 -10.04
N LEU A 270 -11.07 19.18 -10.87
CA LEU A 270 -11.51 20.51 -10.46
C LEU A 270 -12.84 20.52 -9.69
N PRO A 271 -13.88 19.74 -10.07
CA PRO A 271 -15.12 19.68 -9.29
C PRO A 271 -14.90 19.14 -7.87
N ILE A 272 -14.02 18.14 -7.71
CA ILE A 272 -13.72 17.55 -6.40
C ILE A 272 -12.90 18.53 -5.56
N TYR A 273 -11.94 19.25 -6.14
CA TYR A 273 -11.20 20.30 -5.44
C TYR A 273 -12.13 21.45 -5.01
N GLY A 274 -13.11 21.81 -5.86
CA GLY A 274 -14.15 22.77 -5.51
C GLY A 274 -14.99 22.30 -4.32
N LEU A 275 -15.37 21.03 -4.27
CA LEU A 275 -16.11 20.45 -3.15
C LEU A 275 -15.29 20.44 -1.86
N LEU A 276 -14.01 20.09 -1.91
CA LEU A 276 -13.11 20.14 -0.75
C LEU A 276 -12.93 21.57 -0.24
N ALA A 277 -12.80 22.54 -1.14
CA ALA A 277 -12.75 23.96 -0.79
C ALA A 277 -14.05 24.42 -0.11
N ALA A 278 -15.22 23.97 -0.61
CA ALA A 278 -16.51 24.22 0.02
C ALA A 278 -16.59 23.59 1.42
N PHE A 279 -16.06 22.39 1.62
CA PHE A 279 -15.99 21.77 2.95
C PHE A 279 -15.12 22.58 3.92
N ALA A 280 -13.93 23.00 3.47
CA ALA A 280 -13.05 23.85 4.28
C ALA A 280 -13.71 25.20 4.60
N ALA A 281 -14.37 25.81 3.64
CA ALA A 281 -15.13 27.06 3.85
C ALA A 281 -16.28 26.87 4.83
N THR A 282 -17.02 25.75 4.78
CA THR A 282 -18.11 25.45 5.73
C THR A 282 -17.59 25.41 7.15
N TRP A 283 -16.52 24.70 7.41
CA TRP A 283 -15.90 24.61 8.75
C TRP A 283 -15.34 25.98 9.18
N PHE A 284 -14.73 26.73 8.28
CA PHE A 284 -14.26 28.08 8.57
C PHE A 284 -15.40 29.01 8.95
N LEU A 285 -16.48 29.03 8.15
CA LEU A 285 -17.65 29.86 8.44
C LEU A 285 -18.31 29.48 9.76
N ALA A 286 -18.42 28.19 10.07
CA ALA A 286 -19.01 27.74 11.33
C ALA A 286 -18.23 28.18 12.57
N LEU A 287 -16.88 28.24 12.48
CA LEU A 287 -16.02 28.41 13.65
C LEU A 287 -15.39 29.80 13.79
N ALA A 288 -15.23 30.56 12.69
CA ALA A 288 -14.39 31.76 12.69
C ALA A 288 -14.92 32.97 11.91
N TYR A 289 -16.07 32.89 11.29
CA TYR A 289 -16.55 33.88 10.31
C TYR A 289 -16.55 35.36 10.81
N ARG A 290 -16.82 35.59 12.10
CA ARG A 290 -16.96 36.95 12.64
C ARG A 290 -15.67 37.57 13.15
N ASP A 291 -14.62 36.80 13.32
CA ASP A 291 -13.47 37.16 14.15
C ASP A 291 -12.15 37.39 13.42
N ALA A 292 -12.09 37.15 12.10
CA ALA A 292 -10.88 37.33 11.31
C ALA A 292 -11.07 38.31 10.15
N LYS A 293 -10.04 39.13 9.93
CA LYS A 293 -9.98 39.97 8.72
C LYS A 293 -9.76 39.08 7.51
N ARG A 294 -10.42 39.35 6.39
CA ARG A 294 -10.35 38.54 5.16
C ARG A 294 -8.92 38.28 4.70
N LEU A 295 -8.06 39.29 4.74
CA LEU A 295 -6.66 39.16 4.32
C LEU A 295 -5.89 38.19 5.22
N ASP A 296 -6.10 38.21 6.54
CA ASP A 296 -5.41 37.30 7.47
C ASP A 296 -5.81 35.86 7.23
N VAL A 297 -7.07 35.60 6.91
CA VAL A 297 -7.58 34.26 6.57
C VAL A 297 -6.90 33.72 5.31
N VAL A 298 -6.86 34.52 4.25
CA VAL A 298 -6.21 34.12 2.99
C VAL A 298 -4.73 33.82 3.21
N VAL A 299 -4.01 34.72 3.92
CA VAL A 299 -2.61 34.52 4.24
C VAL A 299 -2.38 33.23 5.03
N MET A 300 -3.23 32.93 6.02
CA MET A 300 -3.11 31.71 6.84
C MET A 300 -3.38 30.44 6.03
N ILE A 301 -4.40 30.44 5.16
CA ILE A 301 -4.70 29.31 4.30
C ILE A 301 -3.53 29.04 3.34
N VAL A 302 -3.02 30.08 2.68
CA VAL A 302 -1.89 29.93 1.74
C VAL A 302 -0.61 29.49 2.47
N ALA A 303 -0.28 30.14 3.59
CA ALA A 303 0.90 29.78 4.38
C ALA A 303 0.82 28.33 4.89
N SER A 304 -0.33 27.89 5.37
CA SER A 304 -0.50 26.52 5.83
C SER A 304 -0.45 25.49 4.71
N ALA A 305 -0.89 25.84 3.51
CA ALA A 305 -0.77 25.00 2.33
C ALA A 305 0.71 24.80 1.93
N VAL A 306 1.50 25.88 1.94
CA VAL A 306 2.94 25.82 1.68
C VAL A 306 3.67 25.01 2.76
N LEU A 307 3.34 25.27 4.03
CA LEU A 307 3.94 24.54 5.15
C LEU A 307 3.55 23.07 5.19
N TYR A 308 2.34 22.70 4.72
CA TYR A 308 1.98 21.30 4.51
C TYR A 308 2.94 20.63 3.54
N TRP A 309 3.22 21.25 2.40
CA TRP A 309 4.17 20.69 1.43
C TRP A 309 5.57 20.54 2.03
N LEU A 310 6.06 21.54 2.77
CA LEU A 310 7.35 21.46 3.47
C LEU A 310 7.35 20.37 4.55
N SER A 311 6.24 20.17 5.26
CA SER A 311 6.11 19.11 6.28
C SER A 311 6.28 17.72 5.70
N LEU A 312 5.82 17.47 4.46
CA LEU A 312 6.02 16.20 3.78
C LEU A 312 7.50 15.91 3.51
N GLN A 313 8.29 16.96 3.17
CA GLN A 313 9.74 16.81 2.93
C GLN A 313 10.48 16.42 4.23
N LEU A 314 10.02 16.92 5.37
CA LEU A 314 10.58 16.57 6.68
C LEU A 314 10.09 15.19 7.16
N LEU A 315 8.83 14.87 6.90
CA LEU A 315 8.19 13.66 7.39
C LEU A 315 8.79 12.40 6.77
N THR A 316 9.06 12.43 5.45
CA THR A 316 9.59 11.26 4.72
C THR A 316 10.91 10.74 5.31
N PRO A 317 11.97 11.56 5.53
CA PRO A 317 13.19 11.06 6.14
C PRO A 317 13.00 10.62 7.60
N LEU A 318 12.13 11.30 8.37
CA LEU A 318 11.84 10.90 9.75
C LEU A 318 11.14 9.53 9.82
N GLN A 319 10.17 9.27 8.95
CA GLN A 319 9.52 7.98 8.87
C GLN A 319 10.48 6.88 8.44
N ASN A 320 11.32 7.14 7.45
CA ASN A 320 12.32 6.18 7.00
C ASN A 320 13.31 5.82 8.12
N ALA A 321 13.79 6.82 8.87
CA ALA A 321 14.65 6.59 10.02
C ALA A 321 13.91 5.79 11.12
N TYR A 322 12.66 6.15 11.43
CA TYR A 322 11.85 5.43 12.41
C TYR A 322 11.62 3.97 12.02
N PHE A 323 11.19 3.70 10.77
CA PHE A 323 10.99 2.34 10.31
C PHE A 323 12.29 1.55 10.24
N GLY A 324 13.41 2.18 9.88
CA GLY A 324 14.74 1.57 9.94
C GLY A 324 15.10 1.07 11.34
N MET A 325 14.79 1.87 12.38
CA MET A 325 15.00 1.46 13.78
C MET A 325 13.96 0.45 14.27
N ALA A 326 12.69 0.62 13.93
CA ALA A 326 11.59 -0.21 14.43
C ALA A 326 11.61 -1.64 13.85
N PHE A 327 12.15 -1.82 12.67
CA PHE A 327 12.32 -3.12 12.00
C PHE A 327 13.76 -3.65 12.07
N ASP A 328 14.61 -3.09 12.94
CA ASP A 328 15.93 -3.68 13.21
C ASP A 328 15.73 -5.08 13.82
N PRO A 329 16.27 -6.14 13.20
CA PRO A 329 16.18 -7.52 13.74
C PRO A 329 16.75 -7.69 15.14
N ARG A 330 17.60 -6.74 15.59
CA ARG A 330 18.18 -6.70 16.93
C ARG A 330 17.27 -6.07 17.96
N ALA A 331 16.28 -5.30 17.54
CA ALA A 331 15.25 -4.78 18.44
C ALA A 331 14.26 -5.91 18.75
N ALA A 332 13.98 -6.12 20.04
CA ALA A 332 12.96 -7.08 20.48
C ALA A 332 11.69 -6.91 19.65
N SER A 333 11.08 -8.01 19.22
CA SER A 333 9.92 -8.06 18.31
C SER A 333 8.77 -7.17 18.82
N SER A 334 8.80 -5.90 18.47
CA SER A 334 7.72 -4.97 18.80
C SER A 334 6.47 -5.38 18.00
N SER A 335 5.32 -5.43 18.68
CA SER A 335 4.04 -5.63 17.98
C SER A 335 3.92 -4.62 16.84
N ILE A 336 3.53 -5.06 15.66
CA ILE A 336 3.30 -4.21 14.49
C ILE A 336 2.38 -3.01 14.83
N TYR A 337 1.45 -3.20 15.75
CA TYR A 337 0.56 -2.12 16.20
C TYR A 337 1.29 -0.99 16.92
N ILE A 338 2.33 -1.31 17.70
CA ILE A 338 3.17 -0.31 18.39
C ILE A 338 4.01 0.46 17.37
N VAL A 339 4.56 -0.24 16.37
CA VAL A 339 5.31 0.39 15.28
C VAL A 339 4.42 1.35 14.49
N LEU A 340 3.20 0.93 14.16
CA LEU A 340 2.24 1.76 13.44
C LEU A 340 1.74 2.94 14.29
N LEU A 341 1.57 2.77 15.61
CA LEU A 341 1.22 3.84 16.53
C LEU A 341 2.34 4.89 16.60
N GLY A 342 3.60 4.46 16.69
CA GLY A 342 4.75 5.37 16.67
C GLY A 342 4.86 6.16 15.37
N SER A 343 4.62 5.52 14.21
CA SER A 343 4.54 6.20 12.92
C SER A 343 3.40 7.22 12.89
N ALA A 344 2.21 6.86 13.38
CA ALA A 344 1.06 7.76 13.47
C ALA A 344 1.33 8.97 14.38
N PHE A 345 2.07 8.74 15.49
CA PHE A 345 2.51 9.81 16.39
C PHE A 345 3.49 10.78 15.70
N LEU A 346 4.50 10.27 15.00
CA LEU A 346 5.44 11.11 14.25
C LEU A 346 4.72 11.96 13.21
N PHE A 347 3.75 11.37 12.52
CA PHE A 347 2.92 12.07 11.54
C PHE A 347 2.15 13.21 12.21
N ALA A 348 1.44 12.91 13.29
CA ALA A 348 0.67 13.88 14.06
C ALA A 348 1.54 14.99 14.63
N LEU A 349 2.73 14.65 15.14
CA LEU A 349 3.66 15.63 15.70
C LEU A 349 4.11 16.64 14.64
N VAL A 350 4.52 16.16 13.45
CA VAL A 350 4.96 17.05 12.35
C VAL A 350 3.79 17.92 11.88
N GLU A 351 2.59 17.35 11.71
CA GLU A 351 1.41 18.08 11.27
C GLU A 351 1.03 19.19 12.26
N GLU A 352 0.91 18.87 13.56
CA GLU A 352 0.46 19.82 14.56
C GLU A 352 1.56 20.86 14.88
N LEU A 353 2.84 20.48 14.83
CA LEU A 353 3.96 21.42 14.94
C LEU A 353 3.97 22.42 13.77
N THR A 354 3.68 21.96 12.56
CA THR A 354 3.57 22.82 11.38
C THR A 354 2.47 23.86 11.53
N LYS A 355 1.29 23.46 12.03
CA LYS A 355 0.19 24.38 12.34
C LYS A 355 0.57 25.35 13.46
N PHE A 356 1.24 24.85 14.51
CA PHE A 356 1.76 25.68 15.60
C PHE A 356 2.67 26.78 15.07
N VAL A 357 3.68 26.44 14.27
CA VAL A 357 4.62 27.41 13.69
C VAL A 357 3.88 28.46 12.88
N CYS A 358 2.94 28.07 12.03
CA CYS A 358 2.17 28.97 11.20
C CYS A 358 1.39 29.99 12.04
N VAL A 359 0.62 29.53 13.03
CA VAL A 359 -0.19 30.38 13.89
C VAL A 359 0.70 31.24 14.82
N PHE A 360 1.80 30.68 15.34
CA PHE A 360 2.73 31.37 16.23
C PHE A 360 3.41 32.53 15.52
N LEU A 361 3.98 32.32 14.33
CA LEU A 361 4.61 33.37 13.53
C LEU A 361 3.62 34.49 13.23
N ARG A 362 2.38 34.17 12.88
CA ARG A 362 1.34 35.18 12.64
C ARG A 362 0.94 35.92 13.90
N SER A 363 0.87 35.25 15.03
CA SER A 363 0.56 35.89 16.32
C SER A 363 1.63 36.87 16.77
N LEU A 364 2.91 36.59 16.50
CA LEU A 364 4.03 37.50 16.78
C LEU A 364 3.91 38.80 15.98
N LEU A 365 3.49 38.72 14.71
CA LEU A 365 3.34 39.88 13.83
C LEU A 365 2.13 40.76 14.20
N LYS A 366 1.15 40.19 14.90
CA LYS A 366 -0.06 40.89 15.32
C LYS A 366 -0.21 40.81 16.85
N MET A 367 0.61 41.55 17.58
CA MET A 367 0.61 41.59 19.06
C MET A 367 -0.74 41.97 19.67
N GLY A 368 -1.71 41.08 19.64
CA GLY A 368 -3.02 41.25 20.28
C GLY A 368 -3.41 40.02 21.08
N HIS A 369 -3.82 40.21 22.36
CA HIS A 369 -4.30 39.12 23.22
C HIS A 369 -5.76 38.73 22.96
N ASN A 370 -6.24 38.85 21.73
CA ASN A 370 -7.60 38.49 21.38
C ASN A 370 -7.74 36.99 21.16
N LEU A 371 -8.33 36.28 22.14
CA LEU A 371 -8.57 34.82 22.07
C LEU A 371 -9.35 34.39 20.81
N ARG A 372 -10.37 35.21 20.44
CA ARG A 372 -11.16 34.93 19.23
C ARG A 372 -10.31 34.99 17.95
N LEU A 373 -9.41 35.99 17.88
CA LEU A 373 -8.47 36.08 16.75
C LEU A 373 -7.56 34.86 16.70
N GLY A 374 -7.03 34.38 17.82
CA GLY A 374 -6.20 33.19 17.88
C GLY A 374 -6.94 31.94 17.36
N ILE A 375 -8.18 31.75 17.83
CA ILE A 375 -9.03 30.66 17.34
C ILE A 375 -9.25 30.80 15.82
N ALA A 376 -9.60 31.99 15.34
CA ALA A 376 -9.86 32.22 13.91
C ALA A 376 -8.62 31.98 13.02
N LEU A 377 -7.43 32.39 13.48
CA LEU A 377 -6.16 32.10 12.78
C LEU A 377 -5.86 30.59 12.76
N GLY A 378 -6.11 29.91 13.89
CA GLY A 378 -5.95 28.47 13.99
C GLY A 378 -6.91 27.71 13.09
N VAL A 379 -8.19 28.13 13.02
CA VAL A 379 -9.20 27.59 12.10
C VAL A 379 -8.77 27.75 10.64
N ALA A 380 -8.31 28.95 10.25
CA ALA A 380 -7.85 29.20 8.89
C ALA A 380 -6.63 28.34 8.53
N CYS A 381 -5.68 28.22 9.46
CA CYS A 381 -4.51 27.36 9.29
C CYS A 381 -4.90 25.88 9.16
N GLY A 382 -5.74 25.37 10.06
CA GLY A 382 -6.22 24.00 10.03
C GLY A 382 -7.01 23.67 8.76
N ALA A 383 -7.85 24.58 8.28
CA ALA A 383 -8.62 24.42 7.05
C ALA A 383 -7.71 24.38 5.80
N GLY A 384 -6.72 25.28 5.71
CA GLY A 384 -5.77 25.29 4.59
C GLY A 384 -4.88 24.05 4.56
N PHE A 385 -4.38 23.64 5.73
CA PHE A 385 -3.61 22.40 5.87
C PHE A 385 -4.43 21.18 5.44
N ALA A 386 -5.67 21.06 5.91
CA ALA A 386 -6.55 19.96 5.61
C ALA A 386 -6.95 19.91 4.13
N LEU A 387 -7.15 21.06 3.52
CA LEU A 387 -7.45 21.16 2.08
C LEU A 387 -6.29 20.56 1.26
N MET A 388 -5.06 20.94 1.57
CA MET A 388 -3.89 20.40 0.89
C MET A 388 -3.68 18.91 1.17
N GLN A 389 -3.88 18.47 2.40
CA GLN A 389 -3.84 17.05 2.75
C GLN A 389 -4.88 16.24 1.98
N ALA A 390 -6.12 16.72 1.91
CA ALA A 390 -7.18 16.06 1.16
C ALA A 390 -6.93 16.05 -0.35
N ALA A 391 -6.42 17.15 -0.90
CA ALA A 391 -6.03 17.27 -2.30
C ALA A 391 -4.88 16.32 -2.64
N ASN A 392 -3.89 16.20 -1.75
CA ASN A 392 -2.78 15.28 -1.88
C ASN A 392 -3.24 13.82 -1.89
N LEU A 393 -4.10 13.42 -0.96
CA LEU A 393 -4.68 12.08 -0.90
C LEU A 393 -5.53 11.75 -2.15
N LEU A 394 -6.24 12.74 -2.71
CA LEU A 394 -6.98 12.56 -3.95
C LEU A 394 -6.07 12.32 -5.16
N ALA A 395 -4.87 12.86 -5.14
CA ALA A 395 -3.91 12.62 -6.21
C ALA A 395 -3.54 11.14 -6.36
N PHE A 396 -3.65 10.34 -5.27
CA PHE A 396 -3.46 8.88 -5.28
C PHE A 396 -4.70 8.07 -5.71
N THR A 397 -5.86 8.72 -5.83
CA THR A 397 -7.09 8.04 -6.24
C THR A 397 -7.13 8.00 -7.76
N PRO A 398 -7.39 6.85 -8.40
CA PRO A 398 -7.52 6.76 -9.86
C PRO A 398 -8.57 7.75 -10.38
N SER A 399 -8.29 8.40 -11.50
CA SER A 399 -9.16 9.43 -12.09
C SER A 399 -10.55 8.93 -12.52
N GLY A 400 -10.72 7.62 -12.67
CA GLY A 400 -12.00 6.98 -13.01
C GLY A 400 -12.82 6.48 -11.83
N ALA A 401 -12.29 6.52 -10.61
CA ALA A 401 -13.06 6.12 -9.44
C ALA A 401 -13.98 7.28 -9.04
N ALA A 402 -15.28 7.14 -9.30
CA ALA A 402 -16.28 8.02 -8.69
C ALA A 402 -16.08 7.99 -7.17
N ALA A 403 -15.91 9.17 -6.55
CA ALA A 403 -15.75 9.24 -5.10
C ALA A 403 -16.99 8.62 -4.46
N VAL A 404 -16.79 7.51 -3.76
CA VAL A 404 -17.87 6.85 -3.03
C VAL A 404 -18.37 7.85 -1.96
N PRO A 405 -19.68 8.00 -1.76
CA PRO A 405 -20.23 8.94 -0.76
C PRO A 405 -19.58 8.83 0.62
N ALA A 406 -19.23 7.62 1.05
CA ALA A 406 -18.51 7.38 2.31
C ALA A 406 -17.13 8.06 2.36
N ASP A 407 -16.39 8.11 1.24
CA ASP A 407 -15.09 8.77 1.15
C ASP A 407 -15.23 10.29 1.24
N LEU A 408 -16.30 10.85 0.69
CA LEU A 408 -16.59 12.28 0.78
C LEU A 408 -16.94 12.69 2.21
N VAL A 409 -17.76 11.90 2.90
CA VAL A 409 -18.08 12.10 4.32
C VAL A 409 -16.80 12.04 5.16
N GLN A 410 -15.95 11.04 4.93
CA GLN A 410 -14.69 10.92 5.66
C GLN A 410 -13.75 12.12 5.41
N LYS A 411 -13.67 12.64 4.18
CA LYS A 411 -12.89 13.84 3.88
C LYS A 411 -13.45 15.08 4.55
N PHE A 412 -14.78 15.26 4.54
CA PHE A 412 -15.44 16.35 5.25
C PHE A 412 -15.10 16.33 6.74
N LEU A 413 -15.19 15.16 7.40
CA LEU A 413 -14.86 14.99 8.81
C LEU A 413 -13.38 15.19 9.10
N SER A 414 -12.49 14.71 8.21
CA SER A 414 -11.04 14.91 8.32
C SER A 414 -10.68 16.41 8.24
N ILE A 415 -11.30 17.15 7.33
CA ILE A 415 -11.13 18.62 7.25
C ILE A 415 -11.62 19.26 8.55
N GLY A 416 -12.78 18.84 9.07
CA GLY A 416 -13.33 19.32 10.34
C GLY A 416 -12.38 19.09 11.52
N LEU A 417 -11.82 17.89 11.64
CA LEU A 417 -10.86 17.57 12.69
C LEU A 417 -9.60 18.42 12.62
N ASN A 418 -9.00 18.58 11.43
CA ASN A 418 -7.84 19.45 11.25
C ASN A 418 -8.14 20.91 11.56
N THR A 419 -9.32 21.37 11.21
CA THR A 419 -9.79 22.73 11.52
C THR A 419 -9.97 22.91 13.03
N ALA A 420 -10.56 21.92 13.71
CA ALA A 420 -10.76 21.94 15.16
C ALA A 420 -9.44 21.87 15.93
N THR A 421 -8.47 21.01 15.54
CA THR A 421 -7.15 20.96 16.17
C THR A 421 -6.36 22.27 15.93
N GLY A 422 -6.47 22.84 14.72
CA GLY A 422 -5.92 24.16 14.42
C GLY A 422 -6.51 25.25 15.30
N ALA A 423 -7.83 25.27 15.51
CA ALA A 423 -8.51 26.20 16.42
C ALA A 423 -8.00 26.08 17.86
N LEU A 424 -7.83 24.84 18.33
CA LEU A 424 -7.28 24.55 19.66
C LEU A 424 -5.85 25.07 19.80
N ILE A 425 -4.99 24.85 18.82
CA ILE A 425 -3.62 25.39 18.80
C ILE A 425 -3.64 26.93 18.85
N GLY A 426 -4.47 27.56 18.02
CA GLY A 426 -4.60 29.02 18.00
C GLY A 426 -5.06 29.59 19.35
N PHE A 427 -5.99 28.92 20.03
CA PHE A 427 -6.39 29.25 21.37
C PHE A 427 -5.24 29.12 22.37
N LEU A 428 -4.53 27.98 22.37
CA LEU A 428 -3.44 27.69 23.31
C LEU A 428 -2.31 28.72 23.21
N ILE A 429 -1.95 29.12 21.99
CA ILE A 429 -0.89 30.12 21.71
C ILE A 429 -1.29 31.47 22.35
N ILE A 430 -2.47 31.99 22.04
CA ILE A 430 -2.89 33.32 22.48
C ILE A 430 -3.22 33.34 23.97
N ALA A 431 -3.75 32.25 24.49
CA ALA A 431 -4.03 32.11 25.92
C ALA A 431 -2.76 31.87 26.77
N ARG A 432 -1.60 31.65 26.11
CA ARG A 432 -0.30 31.36 26.72
C ARG A 432 -0.36 30.15 27.69
N TRP A 433 -1.07 29.11 27.27
CA TRP A 433 -1.17 27.91 28.07
C TRP A 433 0.17 27.13 28.08
N PRO A 434 0.42 26.38 29.19
CA PRO A 434 1.64 25.56 29.29
C PRO A 434 1.80 24.62 28.06
N TRP A 435 3.04 24.44 27.62
CA TRP A 435 3.38 23.64 26.44
C TRP A 435 2.82 22.22 26.48
N ALA A 436 2.65 21.63 27.67
CA ALA A 436 2.08 20.29 27.83
C ALA A 436 0.67 20.15 27.22
N PHE A 437 -0.11 21.23 27.14
CA PHE A 437 -1.43 21.20 26.53
C PHE A 437 -1.41 21.02 25.01
N TYR A 438 -0.27 21.29 24.36
CA TYR A 438 -0.09 21.02 22.92
C TYR A 438 -0.01 19.52 22.61
N LEU A 439 0.21 18.67 23.62
CA LEU A 439 0.10 17.22 23.48
C LEU A 439 -1.34 16.76 23.22
N ILE A 440 -2.36 17.57 23.56
CA ILE A 440 -3.77 17.22 23.32
C ILE A 440 -4.08 17.11 21.81
N PRO A 441 -3.87 18.16 20.99
CA PRO A 441 -4.10 18.05 19.55
C PRO A 441 -3.20 16.99 18.89
N ILE A 442 -1.94 16.82 19.33
CA ILE A 442 -1.06 15.76 18.85
C ILE A 442 -1.64 14.39 19.16
N GLY A 443 -2.10 14.13 20.37
CA GLY A 443 -2.71 12.86 20.77
C GLY A 443 -3.98 12.55 19.97
N ILE A 444 -4.86 13.52 19.78
CA ILE A 444 -6.07 13.39 18.96
C ILE A 444 -5.71 13.01 17.52
N LYS A 445 -4.74 13.71 16.93
CA LYS A 445 -4.28 13.42 15.57
C LYS A 445 -3.55 12.08 15.47
N THR A 446 -2.81 11.67 16.48
CA THR A 446 -2.19 10.34 16.55
C THR A 446 -3.24 9.25 16.45
N LEU A 447 -4.30 9.34 17.24
CA LEU A 447 -5.41 8.39 17.17
C LEU A 447 -6.07 8.40 15.78
N PHE A 448 -6.35 9.58 15.23
CA PHE A 448 -6.92 9.70 13.89
C PHE A 448 -6.04 9.06 12.81
N ASN A 449 -4.73 9.30 12.84
CA ASN A 449 -3.78 8.77 11.85
C ASN A 449 -3.53 7.26 12.04
N TRP A 450 -3.81 6.70 13.22
CA TRP A 450 -3.68 5.27 13.51
C TRP A 450 -4.88 4.44 13.06
N LEU A 451 -6.10 4.99 13.09
CA LEU A 451 -7.35 4.29 12.74
C LEU A 451 -7.38 3.68 11.33
N PRO A 452 -6.84 4.30 10.25
CA PRO A 452 -6.83 3.73 8.91
C PRO A 452 -6.17 2.37 8.81
N PHE A 453 -5.19 2.05 9.66
CA PHE A 453 -4.52 0.74 9.66
C PHE A 453 -5.47 -0.39 10.05
N PHE A 454 -6.44 -0.12 10.93
CA PHE A 454 -7.45 -1.11 11.30
C PHE A 454 -8.49 -1.32 10.20
N VAL A 455 -8.79 -0.25 9.43
CA VAL A 455 -9.65 -0.35 8.25
C VAL A 455 -8.97 -1.20 7.17
N GLN A 456 -7.69 -0.97 6.90
CA GLN A 456 -6.92 -1.73 5.91
C GLN A 456 -6.81 -3.21 6.27
N LYS A 457 -6.74 -3.54 7.57
CA LYS A 457 -6.75 -4.94 8.06
C LYS A 457 -8.14 -5.57 8.11
N GLY A 458 -9.20 -4.84 7.76
CA GLY A 458 -10.57 -5.33 7.87
C GLY A 458 -11.10 -5.44 9.32
N SER A 459 -10.31 -5.01 10.32
CA SER A 459 -10.71 -5.05 11.73
C SER A 459 -11.68 -3.91 12.10
N LEU A 460 -11.73 -2.85 11.29
CA LEU A 460 -12.63 -1.72 11.45
C LEU A 460 -13.36 -1.44 10.13
N ARG A 461 -14.70 -1.31 10.20
CA ARG A 461 -15.49 -0.93 9.03
C ARG A 461 -15.28 0.54 8.67
N PRO A 462 -15.32 0.93 7.38
CA PRO A 462 -15.20 2.33 6.96
C PRO A 462 -16.20 3.28 7.64
N ALA A 463 -17.46 2.83 7.83
CA ALA A 463 -18.49 3.59 8.54
C ALA A 463 -18.10 3.85 10.00
N SER A 464 -17.54 2.86 10.70
CA SER A 464 -17.07 3.00 12.07
C SER A 464 -15.88 3.97 12.17
N TYR A 465 -14.99 3.97 11.17
CA TYR A 465 -13.90 4.95 11.07
C TYR A 465 -14.44 6.38 10.93
N SER A 466 -15.46 6.61 10.08
CA SER A 466 -16.10 7.92 9.94
C SER A 466 -16.77 8.35 11.23
N LEU A 467 -17.47 7.45 11.94
CA LEU A 467 -18.08 7.73 13.22
C LEU A 467 -17.03 8.13 14.30
N LEU A 468 -15.93 7.39 14.39
CA LEU A 468 -14.84 7.72 15.31
C LEU A 468 -14.20 9.07 14.98
N THR A 469 -14.02 9.40 13.70
CA THR A 469 -13.52 10.72 13.27
C THR A 469 -14.48 11.84 13.68
N PHE A 470 -15.79 11.62 13.52
CA PHE A 470 -16.82 12.56 14.01
C PHE A 470 -16.73 12.76 15.50
N VAL A 471 -16.64 11.68 16.29
CA VAL A 471 -16.52 11.74 17.76
C VAL A 471 -15.26 12.51 18.17
N LEU A 472 -14.10 12.23 17.55
CA LEU A 472 -12.86 12.96 17.82
C LEU A 472 -12.99 14.45 17.51
N THR A 473 -13.66 14.80 16.41
CA THR A 473 -13.92 16.21 16.03
C THR A 473 -14.81 16.88 17.07
N ALA A 474 -15.91 16.23 17.47
CA ALA A 474 -16.84 16.76 18.48
C ALA A 474 -16.16 16.95 19.83
N LEU A 475 -15.38 15.97 20.30
CA LEU A 475 -14.62 16.06 21.54
C LEU A 475 -13.61 17.21 21.51
N THR A 476 -12.92 17.41 20.37
CA THR A 476 -11.99 18.54 20.20
C THR A 476 -12.70 19.88 20.32
N LEU A 477 -13.88 20.02 19.70
CA LEU A 477 -14.69 21.25 19.79
C LEU A 477 -15.23 21.47 21.19
N VAL A 478 -15.67 20.42 21.89
CA VAL A 478 -16.11 20.50 23.30
C VAL A 478 -14.94 20.92 24.19
N ALA A 479 -13.77 20.33 24.03
CA ALA A 479 -12.57 20.71 24.75
C ALA A 479 -12.22 22.20 24.53
N LEU A 480 -12.22 22.64 23.27
CA LEU A 480 -12.00 24.05 22.91
C LEU A 480 -13.02 24.97 23.57
N TYR A 481 -14.31 24.61 23.54
CA TYR A 481 -15.37 25.38 24.16
C TYR A 481 -15.19 25.51 25.70
N LEU A 482 -14.89 24.40 26.38
CA LEU A 482 -14.66 24.39 27.82
C LEU A 482 -13.44 25.22 28.20
N LEU A 483 -12.34 25.10 27.47
CA LEU A 483 -11.14 25.90 27.69
C LEU A 483 -11.39 27.38 27.41
N TYR A 484 -12.11 27.71 26.36
CA TYR A 484 -12.48 29.08 26.01
C TYR A 484 -13.35 29.70 27.12
N ARG A 485 -14.37 28.98 27.60
CA ARG A 485 -15.26 29.43 28.69
C ARG A 485 -14.48 29.65 29.97
N ARG A 486 -13.52 28.78 30.31
CA ARG A 486 -12.67 28.93 31.51
C ARG A 486 -11.72 30.13 31.42
N ALA A 487 -11.28 30.48 30.21
CA ALA A 487 -10.39 31.63 30.01
C ALA A 487 -11.10 33.00 30.02
N GLN A 488 -12.43 33.05 29.90
CA GLN A 488 -13.20 34.31 29.91
C GLN A 488 -13.26 35.04 31.28
N PRO A 489 -13.42 34.36 32.43
CA PRO A 489 -13.52 35.05 33.71
C PRO A 489 -12.25 35.80 34.13
N LEU A 490 -11.10 35.38 33.69
CA LEU A 490 -9.81 36.05 33.96
C LEU A 490 -9.70 37.46 33.36
N LYS A 491 -10.58 37.80 32.40
CA LYS A 491 -10.60 39.15 31.78
C LYS A 491 -11.61 40.11 32.42
N SER A 492 -12.63 39.63 33.14
CA SER A 492 -13.62 40.49 33.77
C SER A 492 -13.18 41.02 35.14
N SER A 493 -12.22 40.36 35.81
CA SER A 493 -11.68 40.78 37.10
C SER A 493 -10.58 41.86 37.00
N GLY A 494 -10.04 42.09 35.79
CA GLY A 494 -8.98 43.12 35.59
C GLY A 494 -9.48 44.51 35.16
N ARG A 495 -10.80 44.77 35.18
CA ARG A 495 -11.37 46.05 34.72
C ARG A 495 -11.96 46.94 35.83
N ILE A 496 -11.61 46.67 37.07
CA ILE A 496 -11.96 47.54 38.19
C ILE A 496 -10.64 47.88 38.87
N GLU A 497 -9.92 48.90 38.40
CA GLU A 497 -9.01 49.74 39.15
C GLU A 497 -8.18 50.63 38.21
N THR A 498 -8.81 51.56 37.50
CA THR A 498 -8.17 52.84 37.11
C THR A 498 -9.25 53.89 36.99
N SER A 499 -9.85 54.25 38.15
CA SER A 499 -10.50 55.51 38.33
C SER A 499 -10.12 56.02 39.72
N ARG A 500 -8.89 56.59 39.80
CA ARG A 500 -8.51 57.65 40.72
C ARG A 500 -7.33 58.42 40.17
#